data_dd66bf97b3b456af375fe8f865dfa3bb
#
_entry.id   dd66bf97b3b456af375fe8f865dfa3bb
#
_cell.length_a   1.000
_cell.length_b   1.000
_cell.length_c   1.000
_cell.angle_alpha   90.00
_cell.angle_beta   90.00
_cell.angle_gamma   90.00
#
_symmetry.space_group_name_H-M   'P 1'
#
loop_
_entity.id
_entity.type
_entity.pdbx_description
1 polymer ?
#
loop_
_entity_poly.entity_id
_entity_poly.type
_entity_poly.pdbx_seq_one_letter_code
_entity_poly.pdbx_strand_id
1 'polypeptide(L)'
;VKLPNGFTAASCAAGLKSSGALDLTLVVNNGPNFDAAAVYTSNQVVAAPVIWSKQVTKGKIVRAAILNSGGANACTGPQGFADTHKTAEYVGELLNISSGEVVVCSTGLIGELLPMEKILSGIDVISKSLKTDALTEVAQAIMTTDSVAKIATYKSANFEVSGVAKGAGMLAPALATMLSVIMTDAVLPENAQEVFKRVCDRTYNRI
;
A
#
# COMPACT_ATOMS: atom_id res chain seq x y z
N VAL A 1 -0.89 -16.55 6.35
CA VAL A 1 -1.62 -15.87 7.45
C VAL A 1 -2.84 -15.20 6.84
N LYS A 2 -4.00 -15.33 7.51
CA LYS A 2 -5.26 -14.75 7.04
C LYS A 2 -5.30 -13.23 7.24
N LEU A 3 -6.04 -12.58 6.36
CA LEU A 3 -6.45 -11.18 6.47
C LEU A 3 -7.69 -11.07 7.38
N PRO A 4 -7.96 -9.93 8.00
CA PRO A 4 -9.23 -9.69 8.70
C PRO A 4 -10.43 -9.87 7.77
N ASN A 5 -11.60 -10.09 8.35
CA ASN A 5 -12.83 -10.26 7.57
C ASN A 5 -13.08 -9.04 6.66
N GLY A 6 -13.61 -9.29 5.48
CA GLY A 6 -13.85 -8.26 4.47
C GLY A 6 -12.63 -7.92 3.61
N PHE A 7 -11.44 -8.45 3.90
CA PHE A 7 -10.25 -8.18 3.10
C PHE A 7 -9.82 -9.38 2.25
N THR A 8 -9.36 -9.07 1.05
CA THR A 8 -8.67 -10.01 0.16
C THR A 8 -7.41 -9.34 -0.40
N ALA A 9 -6.43 -10.13 -0.75
CA ALA A 9 -5.23 -9.62 -1.40
C ALA A 9 -4.61 -10.66 -2.33
N ALA A 10 -3.76 -10.20 -3.23
CA ALA A 10 -2.91 -11.04 -4.05
C ALA A 10 -1.60 -10.32 -4.38
N SER A 11 -0.56 -11.09 -4.66
CA SER A 11 0.75 -10.58 -5.01
C SER A 11 1.35 -11.36 -6.18
N CYS A 12 2.17 -10.69 -6.98
CA CYS A 12 2.93 -11.35 -8.04
C CYS A 12 4.35 -10.76 -8.17
N ALA A 13 5.18 -11.46 -8.90
CA ALA A 13 6.44 -10.96 -9.44
C ALA A 13 6.14 -10.36 -10.81
N ALA A 14 5.88 -9.05 -10.87
CA ALA A 14 5.63 -8.34 -12.12
C ALA A 14 6.92 -8.06 -12.91
N GLY A 15 8.09 -8.33 -12.31
CA GLY A 15 9.41 -8.11 -12.92
C GLY A 15 9.93 -6.70 -12.71
N LEU A 16 9.54 -6.05 -11.61
CA LEU A 16 10.09 -4.76 -11.20
C LEU A 16 11.42 -4.94 -10.47
N LYS A 17 11.61 -6.10 -9.82
CA LYS A 17 12.87 -6.51 -9.21
C LYS A 17 13.61 -7.49 -10.10
N SER A 18 14.90 -7.29 -10.27
CA SER A 18 15.77 -8.21 -11.02
C SER A 18 15.90 -9.60 -10.39
N SER A 19 15.60 -9.71 -9.08
CA SER A 19 15.67 -10.98 -8.34
C SER A 19 14.54 -11.96 -8.66
N GLY A 20 13.48 -11.53 -9.35
CA GLY A 20 12.27 -12.33 -9.57
C GLY A 20 11.39 -12.52 -8.32
N ALA A 21 11.71 -11.86 -7.21
CA ALA A 21 10.87 -11.87 -6.02
C ALA A 21 9.55 -11.12 -6.24
N LEU A 22 8.55 -11.40 -5.39
CA LEU A 22 7.29 -10.65 -5.39
C LEU A 22 7.57 -9.15 -5.28
N ASP A 23 6.89 -8.35 -6.11
CA ASP A 23 7.16 -6.92 -6.23
C ASP A 23 5.91 -6.05 -6.49
N LEU A 24 4.76 -6.69 -6.68
CA LEU A 24 3.47 -6.03 -6.84
C LEU A 24 2.41 -6.74 -5.98
N THR A 25 1.60 -5.97 -5.26
CA THR A 25 0.51 -6.51 -4.43
C THR A 25 -0.69 -5.59 -4.42
N LEU A 26 -1.88 -6.18 -4.42
CA LEU A 26 -3.17 -5.52 -4.32
C LEU A 26 -3.88 -6.01 -3.06
N VAL A 27 -4.28 -5.08 -2.21
CA VAL A 27 -5.13 -5.32 -1.04
C VAL A 27 -6.49 -4.69 -1.31
N VAL A 28 -7.55 -5.45 -1.17
CA VAL A 28 -8.93 -5.02 -1.42
C VAL A 28 -9.75 -5.12 -0.15
N ASN A 29 -10.43 -4.03 0.19
CA ASN A 29 -11.48 -4.00 1.19
C ASN A 29 -12.82 -4.23 0.49
N ASN A 30 -13.45 -5.35 0.74
CA ASN A 30 -14.75 -5.75 0.20
C ASN A 30 -15.93 -5.26 1.07
N GLY A 31 -15.65 -4.53 2.13
CA GLY A 31 -16.65 -3.99 3.03
C GLY A 31 -17.03 -4.92 4.19
N PRO A 32 -18.07 -4.55 4.93
CA PRO A 32 -19.06 -3.50 4.62
C PRO A 32 -18.59 -2.07 4.92
N ASN A 33 -17.51 -1.86 5.70
CA ASN A 33 -17.00 -0.54 6.06
C ASN A 33 -15.74 -0.23 5.26
N PHE A 34 -15.66 0.98 4.71
CA PHE A 34 -14.55 1.42 3.86
C PHE A 34 -13.77 2.60 4.46
N ASP A 35 -14.08 2.96 5.71
CA ASP A 35 -13.41 4.04 6.41
C ASP A 35 -11.90 3.80 6.50
N ALA A 36 -11.12 4.85 6.26
CA ALA A 36 -9.67 4.78 6.26
C ALA A 36 -9.03 6.00 6.92
N ALA A 37 -7.87 5.76 7.51
CA ALA A 37 -6.97 6.78 8.02
C ALA A 37 -5.58 6.58 7.40
N ALA A 38 -4.87 7.68 7.14
CA ALA A 38 -3.55 7.62 6.53
C ALA A 38 -2.60 8.67 7.10
N VAL A 39 -1.32 8.30 7.18
CA VAL A 39 -0.22 9.22 7.49
C VAL A 39 0.80 9.17 6.38
N TYR A 40 1.49 10.28 6.19
CA TYR A 40 2.42 10.46 5.09
C TYR A 40 3.71 11.09 5.57
N THR A 41 4.78 10.93 4.79
CA THR A 41 6.07 11.55 5.05
C THR A 41 5.98 13.08 5.14
N SER A 42 6.83 13.66 5.96
CA SER A 42 7.10 15.11 6.01
C SER A 42 8.23 15.54 5.06
N ASN A 43 8.81 14.63 4.27
CA ASN A 43 9.82 14.96 3.29
C ASN A 43 9.30 16.01 2.30
N GLN A 44 10.11 17.02 2.02
CA GLN A 44 9.76 18.07 1.04
C GLN A 44 9.75 17.53 -0.40
N VAL A 45 10.55 16.52 -0.70
CA VAL A 45 10.54 15.83 -1.99
C VAL A 45 9.47 14.74 -1.94
N VAL A 46 8.28 15.08 -2.42
CA VAL A 46 7.10 14.20 -2.32
C VAL A 46 6.98 13.35 -3.58
N ALA A 47 6.94 12.04 -3.42
CA ALA A 47 6.75 11.11 -4.52
C ALA A 47 5.32 11.18 -5.11
N ALA A 48 5.17 10.88 -6.40
CA ALA A 48 3.89 10.92 -7.09
C ALA A 48 2.79 10.07 -6.42
N PRO A 49 3.04 8.83 -5.95
CA PRO A 49 2.06 8.02 -5.23
C PRO A 49 1.59 8.68 -3.93
N VAL A 50 2.45 9.42 -3.24
CA VAL A 50 2.09 10.16 -2.02
C VAL A 50 1.17 11.32 -2.34
N ILE A 51 1.43 12.07 -3.42
CA ILE A 51 0.57 13.18 -3.87
C ILE A 51 -0.83 12.66 -4.19
N TRP A 52 -0.93 11.59 -4.97
CA TRP A 52 -2.19 10.92 -5.32
C TRP A 52 -2.94 10.43 -4.07
N SER A 53 -2.28 9.60 -3.26
CA SER A 53 -2.92 8.94 -2.12
C SER A 53 -3.37 9.94 -1.04
N LYS A 54 -2.67 11.07 -0.88
CA LYS A 54 -3.13 12.18 -0.03
C LYS A 54 -4.47 12.78 -0.49
N GLN A 55 -4.72 12.80 -1.80
CA GLN A 55 -6.01 13.29 -2.32
C GLN A 55 -7.13 12.27 -2.07
N VAL A 56 -6.86 11.00 -2.37
CA VAL A 56 -7.79 9.89 -2.14
C VAL A 56 -8.24 9.85 -0.67
N THR A 57 -7.29 9.88 0.25
CA THR A 57 -7.59 9.72 1.68
C THR A 57 -8.28 10.93 2.33
N LYS A 58 -8.40 12.07 1.64
CA LYS A 58 -9.26 13.18 2.10
C LYS A 58 -10.73 12.75 2.17
N GLY A 59 -11.15 11.85 1.31
CA GLY A 59 -12.50 11.27 1.30
C GLY A 59 -12.78 10.30 2.44
N LYS A 60 -11.74 9.90 3.19
CA LYS A 60 -11.79 8.91 4.29
C LYS A 60 -12.32 7.53 3.87
N ILE A 61 -12.45 7.27 2.60
CA ILE A 61 -12.91 6.00 2.02
C ILE A 61 -11.79 5.45 1.16
N VAL A 62 -11.36 4.21 1.44
CA VAL A 62 -10.38 3.47 0.64
C VAL A 62 -10.89 2.04 0.46
N ARG A 63 -11.05 1.64 -0.80
CA ARG A 63 -11.49 0.29 -1.16
C ARG A 63 -10.36 -0.59 -1.65
N ALA A 64 -9.28 -0.01 -2.16
CA ALA A 64 -8.11 -0.77 -2.58
C ALA A 64 -6.81 -0.04 -2.31
N ALA A 65 -5.76 -0.80 -2.03
CA ALA A 65 -4.39 -0.33 -1.98
C ALA A 65 -3.54 -1.18 -2.93
N ILE A 66 -2.93 -0.52 -3.92
CA ILE A 66 -1.95 -1.13 -4.82
C ILE A 66 -0.56 -0.69 -4.39
N LEU A 67 0.33 -1.64 -4.16
CA LEU A 67 1.68 -1.37 -3.70
C LEU A 67 2.69 -2.05 -4.62
N ASN A 68 3.77 -1.35 -4.95
CA ASN A 68 4.89 -1.94 -5.66
C ASN A 68 6.22 -1.69 -4.95
N SER A 69 7.16 -2.60 -5.18
CA SER A 69 8.57 -2.43 -4.83
C SER A 69 9.45 -2.62 -6.07
N GLY A 70 10.63 -1.98 -6.05
CA GLY A 70 11.52 -1.94 -7.24
C GLY A 70 11.72 -0.52 -7.78
N GLY A 71 10.67 0.30 -7.77
CA GLY A 71 10.72 1.73 -8.10
C GLY A 71 9.83 2.53 -7.17
N ALA A 72 10.33 3.68 -6.68
CA ALA A 72 9.63 4.55 -5.74
C ALA A 72 8.68 5.55 -6.44
N ASN A 73 8.81 5.71 -7.75
CA ASN A 73 8.11 6.74 -8.51
C ASN A 73 8.24 8.13 -7.84
N ALA A 74 9.45 8.43 -7.42
CA ALA A 74 9.84 9.69 -6.80
C ALA A 74 10.83 10.42 -7.70
N CYS A 75 10.78 11.75 -7.76
CA CYS A 75 11.55 12.58 -8.67
C CYS A 75 11.29 12.26 -10.17
N THR A 76 10.11 11.84 -10.51
CA THR A 76 9.70 11.39 -11.86
C THR A 76 8.82 12.41 -12.60
N GLY A 77 8.60 13.58 -11.99
CA GLY A 77 7.88 14.69 -12.59
C GLY A 77 6.41 14.38 -12.94
N PRO A 78 5.84 15.13 -13.90
CA PRO A 78 4.43 14.96 -14.30
C PRO A 78 4.12 13.57 -14.84
N GLN A 79 5.07 12.92 -15.52
CA GLN A 79 4.88 11.57 -16.05
C GLN A 79 4.67 10.56 -14.92
N GLY A 80 5.48 10.62 -13.85
CA GLY A 80 5.30 9.73 -12.72
C GLY A 80 3.95 9.91 -12.02
N PHE A 81 3.38 11.13 -12.01
CA PHE A 81 2.03 11.36 -11.51
C PHE A 81 0.97 10.76 -12.44
N ALA A 82 1.13 10.92 -13.77
CA ALA A 82 0.25 10.30 -14.76
C ALA A 82 0.27 8.77 -14.66
N ASP A 83 1.45 8.17 -14.45
CA ASP A 83 1.61 6.72 -14.25
C ASP A 83 0.92 6.24 -12.96
N THR A 84 0.99 7.03 -11.89
CA THR A 84 0.26 6.74 -10.65
C THR A 84 -1.23 6.77 -10.85
N HIS A 85 -1.73 7.80 -11.53
CA HIS A 85 -3.15 7.96 -11.87
C HIS A 85 -3.66 6.79 -12.72
N LYS A 86 -2.92 6.45 -13.79
CA LYS A 86 -3.22 5.31 -14.65
C LYS A 86 -3.28 3.98 -13.88
N THR A 87 -2.36 3.80 -12.93
CA THR A 87 -2.34 2.61 -12.06
C THR A 87 -3.63 2.53 -11.23
N ALA A 88 -4.05 3.64 -10.60
CA ALA A 88 -5.27 3.70 -9.80
C ALA A 88 -6.54 3.52 -10.65
N GLU A 89 -6.59 4.12 -11.83
CA GLU A 89 -7.70 3.96 -12.78
C GLU A 89 -7.84 2.50 -13.21
N TYR A 90 -6.74 1.85 -13.58
CA TYR A 90 -6.76 0.47 -14.03
C TYR A 90 -7.23 -0.51 -12.94
N VAL A 91 -6.78 -0.31 -11.70
CA VAL A 91 -7.30 -1.06 -10.55
C VAL A 91 -8.80 -0.79 -10.37
N GLY A 92 -9.22 0.47 -10.46
CA GLY A 92 -10.62 0.87 -10.35
C GLY A 92 -11.52 0.18 -11.39
N GLU A 93 -11.08 0.15 -12.65
CA GLU A 93 -11.78 -0.54 -13.74
C GLU A 93 -11.95 -2.04 -13.47
N LEU A 94 -10.87 -2.73 -13.11
CA LEU A 94 -10.90 -4.18 -12.87
C LEU A 94 -11.73 -4.58 -11.64
N LEU A 95 -11.78 -3.74 -10.62
CA LEU A 95 -12.55 -3.98 -9.40
C LEU A 95 -13.96 -3.37 -9.45
N ASN A 96 -14.30 -2.63 -10.50
CA ASN A 96 -15.54 -1.86 -10.64
C ASN A 96 -15.77 -0.91 -9.43
N ILE A 97 -14.74 -0.13 -9.10
CA ILE A 97 -14.75 0.90 -8.06
C ILE A 97 -14.18 2.21 -8.60
N SER A 98 -14.40 3.31 -7.88
CA SER A 98 -13.78 4.58 -8.24
C SER A 98 -12.26 4.56 -8.06
N SER A 99 -11.50 5.11 -9.02
CA SER A 99 -10.06 5.34 -8.83
C SER A 99 -9.78 6.26 -7.65
N GLY A 100 -10.71 7.15 -7.29
CA GLY A 100 -10.66 7.99 -6.10
C GLY A 100 -10.79 7.22 -4.77
N GLU A 101 -10.98 5.91 -4.80
CA GLU A 101 -10.99 5.00 -3.64
C GLU A 101 -9.79 4.04 -3.64
N VAL A 102 -8.83 4.25 -4.57
CA VAL A 102 -7.62 3.44 -4.72
C VAL A 102 -6.39 4.23 -4.32
N VAL A 103 -5.71 3.81 -3.25
CA VAL A 103 -4.41 4.36 -2.88
C VAL A 103 -3.28 3.62 -3.57
N VAL A 104 -2.22 4.35 -3.92
CA VAL A 104 -1.03 3.83 -4.57
C VAL A 104 0.18 4.05 -3.67
N CYS A 105 0.99 3.02 -3.46
CA CYS A 105 2.19 3.08 -2.65
C CYS A 105 3.37 2.47 -3.43
N SER A 106 4.46 3.19 -3.56
CA SER A 106 5.64 2.73 -4.29
C SER A 106 6.91 2.88 -3.45
N THR A 107 7.84 1.95 -3.61
CA THR A 107 9.15 1.98 -2.96
C THR A 107 10.22 1.37 -3.86
N GLY A 108 11.45 1.81 -3.74
CA GLY A 108 12.60 1.31 -4.49
C GLY A 108 13.44 2.44 -5.09
N LEU A 109 13.89 2.27 -6.32
CA LEU A 109 14.72 3.25 -7.03
C LEU A 109 14.02 4.60 -7.18
N ILE A 110 14.79 5.68 -7.04
CA ILE A 110 14.34 7.07 -7.14
C ILE A 110 14.87 7.64 -8.46
N GLY A 111 14.04 8.45 -9.14
CA GLY A 111 14.41 9.14 -10.38
C GLY A 111 14.13 8.36 -11.67
N GLU A 112 13.66 7.13 -11.57
CA GLU A 112 13.30 6.30 -12.71
C GLU A 112 11.78 6.13 -12.81
N LEU A 113 11.25 6.21 -14.03
CA LEU A 113 9.84 5.92 -14.30
C LEU A 113 9.57 4.42 -14.10
N LEU A 114 8.37 4.12 -13.65
CA LEU A 114 7.94 2.73 -13.52
C LEU A 114 7.70 2.09 -14.91
N PRO A 115 8.06 0.81 -15.11
CA PRO A 115 7.75 0.09 -16.32
C PRO A 115 6.26 -0.26 -16.36
N MET A 116 5.43 0.66 -16.84
CA MET A 116 3.98 0.60 -16.75
C MET A 116 3.36 -0.64 -17.40
N GLU A 117 3.92 -1.16 -18.48
CA GLU A 117 3.46 -2.41 -19.07
C GLU A 117 3.52 -3.58 -18.10
N LYS A 118 4.60 -3.67 -17.31
CA LYS A 118 4.75 -4.69 -16.27
C LYS A 118 3.79 -4.48 -15.11
N ILE A 119 3.59 -3.22 -14.69
CA ILE A 119 2.63 -2.86 -13.64
C ILE A 119 1.21 -3.31 -14.06
N LEU A 120 0.75 -2.91 -15.24
CA LEU A 120 -0.60 -3.20 -15.72
C LEU A 120 -0.81 -4.71 -15.92
N SER A 121 0.14 -5.40 -16.55
CA SER A 121 0.07 -6.86 -16.67
C SER A 121 0.07 -7.58 -15.33
N GLY A 122 0.83 -7.09 -14.36
CA GLY A 122 0.82 -7.61 -13.00
C GLY A 122 -0.53 -7.41 -12.31
N ILE A 123 -1.16 -6.24 -12.49
CA ILE A 123 -2.50 -5.94 -11.96
C ILE A 123 -3.53 -6.90 -12.55
N ASP A 124 -3.47 -7.22 -13.84
CA ASP A 124 -4.33 -8.23 -14.47
C ASP A 124 -4.24 -9.60 -13.81
N VAL A 125 -3.04 -10.00 -13.42
CA VAL A 125 -2.80 -11.29 -12.74
C VAL A 125 -3.37 -11.27 -11.33
N ILE A 126 -3.01 -10.25 -10.53
CA ILE A 126 -3.38 -10.22 -9.11
C ILE A 126 -4.86 -9.93 -8.89
N SER A 127 -5.53 -9.17 -9.77
CA SER A 127 -6.97 -8.90 -9.67
C SER A 127 -7.83 -10.17 -9.77
N LYS A 128 -7.33 -11.20 -10.48
CA LYS A 128 -8.00 -12.48 -10.68
C LYS A 128 -7.66 -13.53 -9.62
N SER A 129 -6.69 -13.25 -8.75
CA SER A 129 -6.15 -14.21 -7.77
C SER A 129 -6.29 -13.76 -6.32
N LEU A 130 -7.19 -12.81 -6.05
CA LEU A 130 -7.47 -12.31 -4.70
C LEU A 130 -7.93 -13.41 -3.77
N LYS A 131 -7.32 -13.50 -2.59
CA LYS A 131 -7.60 -14.52 -1.58
C LYS A 131 -7.48 -13.97 -0.16
N THR A 132 -8.03 -14.69 0.82
CA THR A 132 -8.06 -14.24 2.22
C THR A 132 -6.83 -14.63 3.05
N ASP A 133 -5.95 -15.47 2.53
CA ASP A 133 -4.76 -15.98 3.24
C ASP A 133 -3.43 -15.41 2.71
N ALA A 134 -3.48 -14.23 2.08
CA ALA A 134 -2.38 -13.61 1.35
C ALA A 134 -1.44 -12.70 2.18
N LEU A 135 -1.65 -12.56 3.50
CA LEU A 135 -0.93 -11.56 4.31
C LEU A 135 0.61 -11.69 4.22
N THR A 136 1.11 -12.91 4.18
CA THR A 136 2.57 -13.16 4.04
C THR A 136 3.09 -12.70 2.69
N GLU A 137 2.35 -12.96 1.62
CA GLU A 137 2.73 -12.55 0.26
C GLU A 137 2.72 -11.03 0.12
N VAL A 138 1.72 -10.35 0.72
CA VAL A 138 1.67 -8.88 0.77
C VAL A 138 2.92 -8.31 1.45
N ALA A 139 3.30 -8.86 2.61
CA ALA A 139 4.48 -8.41 3.34
C ALA A 139 5.78 -8.64 2.54
N GLN A 140 5.88 -9.75 1.81
CA GLN A 140 7.03 -10.05 0.95
C GLN A 140 7.10 -9.13 -0.28
N ALA A 141 5.97 -8.83 -0.88
CA ALA A 141 5.91 -8.03 -2.11
C ALA A 141 6.36 -6.58 -1.90
N ILE A 142 6.20 -6.03 -0.70
CA ILE A 142 6.61 -4.65 -0.39
C ILE A 142 8.07 -4.51 0.09
N MET A 143 8.77 -5.62 0.33
CA MET A 143 10.18 -5.61 0.76
C MET A 143 11.10 -5.00 -0.31
N THR A 144 12.15 -4.32 0.15
CA THR A 144 13.26 -3.89 -0.70
C THR A 144 14.58 -4.47 -0.18
N THR A 145 15.23 -3.81 0.75
CA THR A 145 16.46 -4.27 1.42
C THR A 145 16.18 -4.94 2.76
N ASP A 146 14.92 -5.16 3.08
CA ASP A 146 14.49 -5.89 4.27
C ASP A 146 15.00 -7.33 4.25
N SER A 147 15.54 -7.80 5.37
CA SER A 147 16.00 -9.19 5.53
C SER A 147 14.86 -10.16 5.83
N VAL A 148 13.75 -9.65 6.40
CA VAL A 148 12.58 -10.43 6.78
C VAL A 148 11.28 -9.65 6.48
N ALA A 149 10.22 -10.38 6.15
CA ALA A 149 8.88 -9.82 6.05
C ALA A 149 8.36 -9.45 7.45
N LYS A 150 7.81 -8.24 7.59
CA LYS A 150 7.31 -7.72 8.87
C LYS A 150 5.79 -7.79 8.88
N ILE A 151 5.25 -8.62 9.76
CA ILE A 151 3.83 -8.88 9.93
C ILE A 151 3.50 -8.76 11.41
N ALA A 152 2.40 -8.13 11.73
CA ALA A 152 1.82 -8.13 13.06
C ALA A 152 0.31 -8.38 12.96
N THR A 153 -0.20 -9.19 13.88
CA THR A 153 -1.63 -9.49 13.98
C THR A 153 -2.08 -9.37 15.43
N TYR A 154 -3.28 -8.86 15.60
CA TYR A 154 -3.96 -8.81 16.90
C TYR A 154 -5.40 -9.28 16.72
N LYS A 155 -5.84 -10.14 17.61
CA LYS A 155 -7.20 -10.67 17.64
C LYS A 155 -7.82 -10.40 19.00
N SER A 156 -8.98 -9.75 18.97
CA SER A 156 -9.86 -9.61 20.13
C SER A 156 -11.09 -10.53 19.98
N ALA A 157 -12.00 -10.48 20.94
CA ALA A 157 -13.26 -11.20 20.82
C ALA A 157 -14.15 -10.66 19.67
N ASN A 158 -14.01 -9.39 19.30
CA ASN A 158 -14.94 -8.69 18.43
C ASN A 158 -14.34 -8.23 17.09
N PHE A 159 -13.01 -8.22 16.95
CA PHE A 159 -12.33 -7.75 15.74
C PHE A 159 -10.92 -8.31 15.62
N GLU A 160 -10.40 -8.26 14.42
CA GLU A 160 -9.00 -8.55 14.11
C GLU A 160 -8.32 -7.31 13.53
N VAL A 161 -7.02 -7.17 13.81
CA VAL A 161 -6.15 -6.21 13.16
C VAL A 161 -4.94 -6.97 12.59
N SER A 162 -4.62 -6.74 11.34
CA SER A 162 -3.43 -7.28 10.71
C SER A 162 -2.68 -6.17 10.00
N GLY A 163 -1.38 -6.16 10.16
CA GLY A 163 -0.53 -5.16 9.54
C GLY A 163 0.70 -5.75 8.91
N VAL A 164 1.12 -5.14 7.82
CA VAL A 164 2.40 -5.38 7.17
C VAL A 164 3.19 -4.08 7.12
N ALA A 165 4.49 -4.17 7.22
CA ALA A 165 5.38 -3.02 7.10
C ALA A 165 6.68 -3.39 6.41
N LYS A 166 7.31 -2.40 5.75
CA LYS A 166 8.65 -2.52 5.21
C LYS A 166 9.48 -1.30 5.57
N GLY A 167 10.74 -1.53 5.74
CA GLY A 167 11.78 -0.54 6.00
C GLY A 167 12.98 -1.23 6.61
N ALA A 168 14.17 -0.84 6.16
CA ALA A 168 15.46 -1.37 6.61
C ALA A 168 16.47 -0.22 6.77
N GLY A 169 17.61 -0.26 6.10
CA GLY A 169 18.69 0.72 6.30
C GLY A 169 18.34 2.18 5.98
N MET A 170 17.41 2.42 5.05
CA MET A 170 16.99 3.78 4.64
C MET A 170 15.50 3.95 4.93
N LEU A 171 15.15 4.04 6.20
CA LEU A 171 13.75 3.96 6.61
C LEU A 171 13.24 5.13 7.47
N ALA A 172 14.09 6.10 7.85
CA ALA A 172 13.63 7.26 8.62
C ALA A 172 12.39 7.89 7.96
N PRO A 173 11.19 7.82 8.57
CA PRO A 173 9.93 8.13 7.86
C PRO A 173 9.81 9.58 7.39
N ALA A 174 10.59 10.50 7.98
CA ALA A 174 10.67 11.89 7.56
C ALA A 174 11.55 12.13 6.33
N LEU A 175 12.45 11.20 5.99
CA LEU A 175 13.47 11.35 4.96
C LEU A 175 13.46 10.24 3.91
N ALA A 176 13.14 9.02 4.31
CA ALA A 176 13.21 7.85 3.45
C ALA A 176 11.83 7.17 3.32
N THR A 177 11.78 6.02 2.67
CA THR A 177 10.52 5.33 2.40
C THR A 177 10.27 4.22 3.42
N MET A 178 9.17 4.34 4.13
CA MET A 178 8.53 3.26 4.87
C MET A 178 7.13 3.06 4.33
N LEU A 179 6.72 1.83 4.06
CA LEU A 179 5.35 1.48 3.72
C LEU A 179 4.76 0.60 4.81
N SER A 180 3.52 0.86 5.15
CA SER A 180 2.72 0.01 6.03
C SER A 180 1.26 0.04 5.59
N VAL A 181 0.63 -1.14 5.64
CA VAL A 181 -0.82 -1.30 5.47
C VAL A 181 -1.35 -2.02 6.69
N ILE A 182 -2.33 -1.42 7.34
CA ILE A 182 -3.03 -1.98 8.48
C ILE A 182 -4.48 -2.19 8.08
N MET A 183 -4.97 -3.39 8.28
CA MET A 183 -6.32 -3.83 7.96
C MET A 183 -7.04 -4.23 9.22
N THR A 184 -8.32 -3.91 9.33
CA THR A 184 -9.16 -4.31 10.45
C THR A 184 -10.61 -4.45 10.01
N ASP A 185 -11.32 -5.40 10.60
CA ASP A 185 -12.77 -5.56 10.49
C ASP A 185 -13.53 -4.80 11.61
N ALA A 186 -12.81 -4.04 12.44
CA ALA A 186 -13.42 -3.11 13.39
C ALA A 186 -14.05 -1.91 12.68
N VAL A 187 -15.14 -1.42 13.23
CA VAL A 187 -15.68 -0.09 12.85
C VAL A 187 -14.75 0.99 13.37
N LEU A 188 -14.26 1.85 12.49
CA LEU A 188 -13.38 2.93 12.86
C LEU A 188 -14.17 4.05 13.56
N PRO A 189 -13.65 4.65 14.66
CA PRO A 189 -14.26 5.80 15.30
C PRO A 189 -14.09 7.07 14.43
N GLU A 190 -14.94 8.07 14.63
CA GLU A 190 -14.87 9.35 13.89
C GLU A 190 -13.50 10.01 13.94
N ASN A 191 -12.79 9.86 15.06
CA ASN A 191 -11.43 10.40 15.28
C ASN A 191 -10.32 9.41 14.89
N ALA A 192 -10.60 8.40 14.06
CA ALA A 192 -9.62 7.39 13.65
C ALA A 192 -8.33 7.99 13.09
N GLN A 193 -8.43 9.08 12.30
CA GLN A 193 -7.27 9.76 11.74
C GLN A 193 -6.35 10.33 12.84
N GLU A 194 -6.89 10.92 13.88
CA GLU A 194 -6.11 11.48 15.00
C GLU A 194 -5.47 10.37 15.84
N VAL A 195 -6.25 9.31 16.10
CA VAL A 195 -5.76 8.12 16.82
C VAL A 195 -4.61 7.49 16.04
N PHE A 196 -4.79 7.27 14.75
CA PHE A 196 -3.77 6.66 13.89
C PHE A 196 -2.49 7.51 13.84
N LYS A 197 -2.63 8.83 13.62
CA LYS A 197 -1.48 9.73 13.65
C LYS A 197 -0.73 9.65 14.98
N ARG A 198 -1.43 9.72 16.13
CA ARG A 198 -0.83 9.64 17.46
C ARG A 198 -0.09 8.31 17.69
N VAL A 199 -0.64 7.21 17.19
CA VAL A 199 0.03 5.90 17.26
C VAL A 199 1.29 5.89 16.41
N CYS A 200 1.22 6.37 15.17
CA CYS A 200 2.40 6.47 14.29
C CYS A 200 3.50 7.36 14.88
N ASP A 201 3.14 8.48 15.51
CA ASP A 201 4.10 9.38 16.19
C ASP A 201 4.81 8.71 17.38
N ARG A 202 4.22 7.66 17.96
CA ARG A 202 4.79 6.91 19.09
C ARG A 202 5.52 5.63 18.67
N THR A 203 5.36 5.21 17.43
CA THR A 203 5.89 3.95 16.89
C THR A 203 6.75 4.19 15.66
N TYR A 204 6.18 4.16 14.48
CA TYR A 204 6.90 4.28 13.20
C TYR A 204 7.76 5.54 13.09
N ASN A 205 7.29 6.68 13.58
CA ASN A 205 8.02 7.93 13.50
C ASN A 205 9.16 8.05 14.54
N ARG A 206 9.42 6.98 15.30
CA ARG A 206 10.52 6.92 16.26
C ARG A 206 11.65 5.95 15.87
N ILE A 207 11.56 5.40 14.68
CA ILE A 207 12.57 4.48 14.15
C ILE A 207 13.70 5.30 13.50
#